data_78b1c9a0eeeba1e3c191f58f2aae44a5
#
_entry.id   78b1c9a0eeeba1e3c191f58f2aae44a5
#
_cell.length_a   1.000
_cell.length_b   1.000
_cell.length_c   1.000
_cell.angle_alpha   90.00
_cell.angle_beta   90.00
_cell.angle_gamma   90.00
#
_symmetry.space_group_name_H-M   'P 1'
#
loop_
_entity.id
_entity.type
_entity.pdbx_description
1 polymer ?
#
loop_
_entity_poly.entity_id
_entity_poly.type
_entity_poly.pdbx_seq_one_letter_code
_entity_poly.pdbx_strand_id
1 'polypeptide(L)'
;MKGRLLIVIFISICFIAGSCNVSSVQGSRYDFSSLDSVIQGWVDKGYYPGASICVVKNDTAIFQKNYGSPVISRTVSEILKGNSLVIKQGRINVGNGSLYYEEAGRGEPVIFVHGHSLDHRMWDEQFPVFAKKYHVIRYDLRGYGVSSSQTEDYQFTHAEDLVTLMDSLHIKKAHIVGLSLGGFITADMLAYFPDRMLSAFLASGNIRKSKGPSEPMTPEEARVRDKEIAALKEKGVDVMKKEWFEGLMKSGGSQRERMRAPLWQMIDEWDAWQPLHKEVRVVAGLDAIEKLKKSHPAVPALIVEGHSSDNKFSKNPPILNYLPNGKLKVIEDCGHMMNMERPEEFNAALEEFLKSNI
;
A
#
# COMPACT_ATOMS: atom_id res chain seq x y z
N MET A 1 -37.87 6.11 -17.74
CA MET A 1 -36.54 6.32 -17.16
C MET A 1 -36.28 5.18 -16.18
N LYS A 2 -35.36 4.27 -16.49
CA LYS A 2 -34.97 3.18 -15.58
C LYS A 2 -34.11 3.76 -14.46
N GLY A 3 -34.64 3.87 -13.25
CA GLY A 3 -33.88 4.35 -12.09
C GLY A 3 -32.66 3.44 -11.82
N ARG A 4 -31.51 4.01 -11.62
CA ARG A 4 -30.29 3.25 -11.25
C ARG A 4 -30.46 2.72 -9.82
N LEU A 5 -30.30 1.41 -9.66
CA LEU A 5 -30.19 0.75 -8.36
C LEU A 5 -28.68 0.63 -8.06
N LEU A 6 -28.22 1.23 -6.98
CA LEU A 6 -26.85 1.11 -6.49
C LEU A 6 -26.88 0.27 -5.20
N ILE A 7 -26.19 -0.85 -5.19
CA ILE A 7 -25.97 -1.66 -3.99
C ILE A 7 -24.54 -1.42 -3.54
N VAL A 8 -24.38 -0.90 -2.34
CA VAL A 8 -23.08 -0.66 -1.73
C VAL A 8 -22.95 -1.59 -0.52
N ILE A 9 -22.03 -2.52 -0.58
CA ILE A 9 -21.72 -3.45 0.49
C ILE A 9 -20.36 -3.06 1.05
N PHE A 10 -20.31 -2.68 2.32
CA PHE A 10 -19.08 -2.47 3.04
C PHE A 10 -18.84 -3.66 3.97
N ILE A 11 -17.72 -4.34 3.79
CA ILE A 11 -17.24 -5.37 4.69
C ILE A 11 -16.07 -4.76 5.45
N SER A 12 -16.20 -4.59 6.76
CA SER A 12 -15.15 -4.00 7.59
C SER A 12 -14.70 -5.01 8.62
N ILE A 13 -13.38 -5.14 8.73
CA ILE A 13 -12.70 -5.94 9.75
C ILE A 13 -12.14 -4.97 10.77
N CYS A 14 -12.79 -4.80 11.93
CA CYS A 14 -12.16 -4.16 13.08
C CYS A 14 -12.84 -4.50 14.41
N PHE A 15 -12.04 -4.74 15.42
CA PHE A 15 -12.47 -4.93 16.80
C PHE A 15 -12.52 -3.57 17.51
N ILE A 16 -13.68 -3.17 18.02
CA ILE A 16 -13.86 -2.45 19.30
C ILE A 16 -15.37 -2.38 19.59
N ALA A 17 -15.74 -2.62 20.85
CA ALA A 17 -17.09 -2.67 21.34
C ALA A 17 -17.74 -1.27 21.45
N GLY A 18 -18.87 -1.11 20.83
CA GLY A 18 -19.75 0.04 21.01
C GLY A 18 -21.07 -0.20 20.28
N SER A 19 -22.16 -0.42 21.04
CA SER A 19 -23.50 -0.65 20.51
C SER A 19 -24.09 0.66 19.97
N CYS A 20 -24.27 0.77 18.65
CA CYS A 20 -25.14 1.76 18.04
C CYS A 20 -26.42 1.11 17.54
N ASN A 21 -27.54 1.44 18.16
CA ASN A 21 -28.88 1.11 17.66
C ASN A 21 -29.16 1.92 16.39
N VAL A 22 -29.31 1.24 15.25
CA VAL A 22 -29.77 1.85 14.02
C VAL A 22 -31.21 1.41 13.75
N SER A 23 -32.11 2.38 13.66
CA SER A 23 -33.53 2.18 13.30
C SER A 23 -33.62 1.63 11.87
N SER A 24 -34.40 0.54 11.71
CA SER A 24 -34.82 0.02 10.41
C SER A 24 -35.62 1.08 9.65
N VAL A 25 -35.28 1.32 8.38
CA VAL A 25 -36.13 2.11 7.48
C VAL A 25 -37.37 1.29 7.18
N GLN A 26 -38.47 1.58 7.87
CA GLN A 26 -39.76 0.96 7.62
C GLN A 26 -40.38 1.53 6.34
N GLY A 27 -40.78 0.65 5.39
CA GLY A 27 -41.60 1.02 4.25
C GLY A 27 -41.05 0.75 2.85
N SER A 28 -40.00 -0.06 2.71
CA SER A 28 -39.46 -0.46 1.38
C SER A 28 -40.44 -1.41 0.68
N ARG A 29 -40.76 -1.11 -0.62
CA ARG A 29 -41.50 -2.02 -1.53
C ARG A 29 -40.65 -3.21 -2.00
N TYR A 30 -39.43 -3.35 -1.48
CA TYR A 30 -38.45 -4.35 -1.88
C TYR A 30 -38.22 -5.32 -0.73
N ASP A 31 -38.17 -6.62 -1.05
CA ASP A 31 -37.79 -7.66 -0.11
C ASP A 31 -36.29 -7.88 -0.17
N PHE A 32 -35.61 -7.60 0.94
CA PHE A 32 -34.15 -7.81 1.11
C PHE A 32 -33.84 -9.02 2.01
N SER A 33 -34.80 -9.87 2.33
CA SER A 33 -34.64 -10.99 3.26
C SER A 33 -33.55 -11.98 2.83
N SER A 34 -33.45 -12.26 1.53
CA SER A 34 -32.40 -13.13 0.98
C SER A 34 -31.00 -12.54 1.16
N LEU A 35 -30.84 -11.23 0.90
CA LEU A 35 -29.55 -10.52 1.10
C LEU A 35 -29.20 -10.49 2.60
N ASP A 36 -30.18 -10.20 3.44
CA ASP A 36 -30.07 -10.19 4.89
C ASP A 36 -29.55 -11.54 5.43
N SER A 37 -30.17 -12.63 5.01
CA SER A 37 -29.82 -13.99 5.42
C SER A 37 -28.39 -14.39 4.99
N VAL A 38 -27.99 -14.02 3.79
CA VAL A 38 -26.63 -14.33 3.26
C VAL A 38 -25.56 -13.63 4.09
N ILE A 39 -25.73 -12.33 4.33
CA ILE A 39 -24.74 -11.54 5.05
C ILE A 39 -24.67 -11.94 6.53
N GLN A 40 -25.83 -12.16 7.16
CA GLN A 40 -25.87 -12.67 8.53
C GLN A 40 -25.14 -14.02 8.64
N GLY A 41 -25.36 -14.92 7.68
CA GLY A 41 -24.70 -16.21 7.63
C GLY A 41 -23.18 -16.12 7.46
N TRP A 42 -22.65 -15.12 6.83
CA TRP A 42 -21.20 -14.88 6.74
C TRP A 42 -20.61 -14.41 8.07
N VAL A 43 -21.31 -13.53 8.77
CA VAL A 43 -20.90 -13.04 10.09
C VAL A 43 -20.99 -14.17 11.13
N ASP A 44 -22.08 -14.93 11.13
CA ASP A 44 -22.29 -16.05 12.06
C ASP A 44 -21.27 -17.18 11.89
N LYS A 45 -20.78 -17.39 10.67
CA LYS A 45 -19.71 -18.34 10.36
C LYS A 45 -18.30 -17.79 10.64
N GLY A 46 -18.18 -16.54 11.10
CA GLY A 46 -16.92 -15.91 11.41
C GLY A 46 -16.07 -15.56 10.16
N TYR A 47 -16.66 -15.57 8.96
CA TYR A 47 -15.94 -15.13 7.75
C TYR A 47 -15.61 -13.65 7.80
N TYR A 48 -16.48 -12.86 8.44
CA TYR A 48 -16.31 -11.44 8.69
C TYR A 48 -16.76 -11.09 10.10
N PRO A 49 -16.05 -10.23 10.84
CA PRO A 49 -16.42 -9.81 12.19
C PRO A 49 -17.67 -8.92 12.19
N GLY A 50 -17.98 -8.29 11.06
CA GLY A 50 -19.17 -7.50 10.87
C GLY A 50 -19.29 -6.98 9.44
N ALA A 51 -20.46 -6.51 9.06
CA ALA A 51 -20.75 -5.91 7.77
C ALA A 51 -21.78 -4.80 7.92
N SER A 52 -21.74 -3.81 7.04
CA SER A 52 -22.80 -2.81 6.90
C SER A 52 -23.24 -2.74 5.46
N ILE A 53 -24.55 -2.72 5.26
CA ILE A 53 -25.16 -2.66 3.95
C ILE A 53 -26.04 -1.43 3.86
N CYS A 54 -25.92 -0.71 2.76
CA CYS A 54 -26.86 0.33 2.37
C CYS A 54 -27.27 0.11 0.90
N VAL A 55 -28.56 -0.01 0.64
CA VAL A 55 -29.11 -0.04 -0.72
C VAL A 55 -29.75 1.31 -1.00
N VAL A 56 -29.30 1.96 -2.07
CA VAL A 56 -29.74 3.30 -2.46
C VAL A 56 -30.46 3.23 -3.79
N LYS A 57 -31.60 3.89 -3.90
CA LYS A 57 -32.38 4.08 -5.13
C LYS A 57 -32.77 5.53 -5.27
N ASN A 58 -32.45 6.17 -6.40
CA ASN A 58 -32.75 7.58 -6.66
C ASN A 58 -32.31 8.47 -5.48
N ASP A 59 -31.05 8.33 -5.08
CA ASP A 59 -30.40 9.08 -4.00
C ASP A 59 -31.07 8.92 -2.61
N THR A 60 -31.90 7.91 -2.44
CA THR A 60 -32.55 7.59 -1.18
C THR A 60 -32.19 6.20 -0.70
N ALA A 61 -31.76 6.08 0.55
CA ALA A 61 -31.51 4.77 1.17
C ALA A 61 -32.85 4.05 1.36
N ILE A 62 -32.96 2.86 0.74
CA ILE A 62 -34.19 2.02 0.80
C ILE A 62 -33.99 0.79 1.68
N PHE A 63 -32.75 0.45 2.02
CA PHE A 63 -32.40 -0.57 2.99
C PHE A 63 -31.06 -0.22 3.63
N GLN A 64 -30.98 -0.37 4.94
CA GLN A 64 -29.70 -0.23 5.68
C GLN A 64 -29.72 -1.17 6.87
N LYS A 65 -28.64 -1.94 7.03
CA LYS A 65 -28.49 -2.84 8.18
C LYS A 65 -27.02 -3.10 8.49
N ASN A 66 -26.73 -3.21 9.78
CA ASN A 66 -25.42 -3.60 10.32
C ASN A 66 -25.51 -5.02 10.85
N TYR A 67 -24.44 -5.80 10.69
CA TYR A 67 -24.31 -7.18 11.13
C TYR A 67 -23.00 -7.32 11.93
N GLY A 68 -23.03 -8.01 13.05
CA GLY A 68 -21.87 -8.15 13.92
C GLY A 68 -21.40 -6.82 14.49
N SER A 69 -20.11 -6.60 14.52
CA SER A 69 -19.46 -5.37 15.02
C SER A 69 -18.73 -4.61 13.91
N PRO A 70 -19.42 -4.02 12.93
CA PRO A 70 -18.78 -3.25 11.89
C PRO A 70 -18.30 -1.90 12.42
N VAL A 71 -17.04 -1.55 12.17
CA VAL A 71 -16.55 -0.18 12.38
C VAL A 71 -16.75 0.60 11.09
N ILE A 72 -17.84 1.34 10.98
CA ILE A 72 -18.00 2.33 9.93
C ILE A 72 -17.95 3.71 10.54
N SER A 73 -16.87 4.42 10.28
CA SER A 73 -16.68 5.81 10.69
C SER A 73 -17.43 6.83 9.82
N ARG A 74 -18.20 6.36 8.81
CA ARG A 74 -18.93 7.25 7.90
C ARG A 74 -20.42 6.99 7.94
N THR A 75 -21.19 8.07 8.12
CA THR A 75 -22.65 8.00 8.06
C THR A 75 -23.15 7.91 6.63
N VAL A 76 -24.32 7.25 6.42
CA VAL A 76 -24.99 7.20 5.11
C VAL A 76 -25.23 8.61 4.54
N SER A 77 -25.40 9.62 5.41
CA SER A 77 -25.50 11.04 5.02
C SER A 77 -24.29 11.55 4.24
N GLU A 78 -23.07 11.05 4.53
CA GLU A 78 -21.85 11.42 3.80
C GLU A 78 -21.77 10.73 2.43
N ILE A 79 -22.30 9.49 2.34
CA ILE A 79 -22.37 8.74 1.08
C ILE A 79 -23.39 9.39 0.13
N LEU A 80 -24.56 9.80 0.66
CA LEU A 80 -25.65 10.41 -0.11
C LEU A 80 -25.36 11.87 -0.54
N LYS A 81 -24.44 12.56 0.13
CA LYS A 81 -24.05 13.95 -0.24
C LYS A 81 -23.14 14.04 -1.46
N GLY A 82 -22.96 12.96 -2.22
CA GLY A 82 -22.14 12.95 -3.44
C GLY A 82 -20.62 13.04 -3.18
N ASN A 83 -20.18 12.92 -1.93
CA ASN A 83 -18.76 12.87 -1.53
C ASN A 83 -18.16 11.45 -1.57
N SER A 84 -18.83 10.51 -2.27
CA SER A 84 -18.23 9.20 -2.49
C SER A 84 -17.04 9.34 -3.45
N LEU A 85 -15.87 8.99 -2.96
CA LEU A 85 -14.66 8.93 -3.78
C LEU A 85 -14.91 7.93 -4.92
N VAL A 86 -14.93 8.42 -6.15
CA VAL A 86 -15.00 7.54 -7.33
C VAL A 86 -13.63 6.95 -7.56
N ILE A 87 -13.49 5.66 -7.26
CA ILE A 87 -12.28 4.89 -7.51
C ILE A 87 -12.42 4.21 -8.86
N LYS A 88 -11.47 4.47 -9.76
CA LYS A 88 -11.29 3.70 -10.98
C LYS A 88 -10.18 2.69 -10.74
N GLN A 89 -10.35 1.51 -11.30
CA GLN A 89 -9.38 0.44 -11.21
C GLN A 89 -9.09 -0.13 -12.59
N GLY A 90 -7.91 -0.67 -12.78
CA GLY A 90 -7.50 -1.23 -14.06
C GLY A 90 -6.27 -2.12 -13.97
N ARG A 91 -5.86 -2.59 -15.13
CA ARG A 91 -4.59 -3.31 -15.30
C ARG A 91 -3.84 -2.74 -16.47
N ILE A 92 -2.52 -2.65 -16.33
CA ILE A 92 -1.61 -2.29 -17.42
C ILE A 92 -0.64 -3.43 -17.68
N ASN A 93 -0.19 -3.57 -18.93
CA ASN A 93 0.80 -4.57 -19.30
C ASN A 93 2.22 -4.05 -19.02
N VAL A 94 3.07 -4.90 -18.46
CA VAL A 94 4.47 -4.65 -18.14
C VAL A 94 5.32 -5.84 -18.61
N GLY A 95 5.72 -5.82 -19.88
CA GLY A 95 6.47 -6.93 -20.45
C GLY A 95 5.72 -8.27 -20.37
N ASN A 96 6.20 -9.22 -19.54
CA ASN A 96 5.61 -10.55 -19.38
C ASN A 96 4.49 -10.64 -18.33
N GLY A 97 3.93 -9.51 -17.90
CA GLY A 97 2.89 -9.51 -16.87
C GLY A 97 2.02 -8.27 -16.91
N SER A 98 1.24 -8.08 -15.85
CA SER A 98 0.38 -6.91 -15.67
C SER A 98 0.40 -6.41 -14.24
N LEU A 99 0.26 -5.08 -14.07
CA LEU A 99 0.07 -4.44 -12.78
C LEU A 99 -1.39 -4.07 -12.60
N TYR A 100 -1.93 -4.34 -11.43
CA TYR A 100 -3.20 -3.82 -10.98
C TYR A 100 -3.00 -2.44 -10.37
N TYR A 101 -3.90 -1.51 -10.63
CA TYR A 101 -3.89 -0.19 -10.02
C TYR A 101 -5.29 0.31 -9.70
N GLU A 102 -5.33 1.25 -8.79
CA GLU A 102 -6.50 2.08 -8.47
C GLU A 102 -6.13 3.55 -8.56
N GLU A 103 -7.04 4.36 -9.10
CA GLU A 103 -6.87 5.81 -9.16
C GLU A 103 -8.12 6.54 -8.70
N ALA A 104 -7.94 7.71 -8.08
CA ALA A 104 -9.03 8.57 -7.62
C ALA A 104 -8.59 10.03 -7.52
N GLY A 105 -9.58 10.92 -7.45
CA GLY A 105 -9.32 12.36 -7.31
C GLY A 105 -8.90 13.04 -8.60
N ARG A 106 -8.43 14.27 -8.48
CA ARG A 106 -7.96 15.11 -9.60
C ARG A 106 -6.91 16.09 -9.08
N GLY A 107 -6.03 16.56 -9.96
CA GLY A 107 -4.94 17.47 -9.61
C GLY A 107 -3.59 16.89 -9.96
N GLU A 108 -2.54 17.31 -9.26
CA GLU A 108 -1.20 16.75 -9.47
C GLU A 108 -1.14 15.27 -9.07
N PRO A 109 -0.43 14.43 -9.86
CA PRO A 109 -0.36 13.00 -9.59
C PRO A 109 0.49 12.69 -8.36
N VAL A 110 -0.06 11.85 -7.46
CA VAL A 110 0.64 11.24 -6.32
C VAL A 110 0.53 9.73 -6.46
N ILE A 111 1.66 9.04 -6.55
CA ILE A 111 1.70 7.58 -6.70
C ILE A 111 2.25 6.95 -5.42
N PHE A 112 1.45 6.05 -4.85
CA PHE A 112 1.79 5.29 -3.66
C PHE A 112 2.37 3.92 -4.02
N VAL A 113 3.57 3.62 -3.49
CA VAL A 113 4.33 2.40 -3.75
C VAL A 113 4.49 1.61 -2.45
N HIS A 114 3.88 0.42 -2.39
CA HIS A 114 3.82 -0.39 -1.18
C HIS A 114 5.12 -1.11 -0.82
N GLY A 115 5.17 -1.67 0.40
CA GLY A 115 6.28 -2.44 0.94
C GLY A 115 6.26 -3.92 0.55
N HIS A 116 7.36 -4.64 0.88
CA HIS A 116 7.46 -6.09 0.70
C HIS A 116 6.37 -6.84 1.46
N SER A 117 5.87 -7.94 0.91
CA SER A 117 4.80 -8.80 1.44
C SER A 117 3.41 -8.14 1.57
N LEU A 118 3.25 -6.94 1.04
CA LEU A 118 2.02 -6.14 1.14
C LEU A 118 1.46 -5.86 -0.26
N ASP A 119 0.38 -5.09 -0.32
CA ASP A 119 -0.26 -4.66 -1.55
C ASP A 119 -0.82 -3.23 -1.42
N HIS A 120 -1.59 -2.77 -2.44
CA HIS A 120 -2.14 -1.42 -2.48
C HIS A 120 -2.97 -1.05 -1.24
N ARG A 121 -3.56 -2.03 -0.52
CA ARG A 121 -4.41 -1.82 0.67
C ARG A 121 -3.64 -1.22 1.85
N MET A 122 -2.31 -1.35 1.89
CA MET A 122 -1.54 -0.69 2.94
C MET A 122 -1.73 0.85 2.94
N TRP A 123 -2.24 1.41 1.84
CA TRP A 123 -2.48 2.84 1.67
C TRP A 123 -3.95 3.26 1.90
N ASP A 124 -4.78 2.39 2.50
CA ASP A 124 -6.21 2.67 2.75
C ASP A 124 -6.44 3.91 3.61
N GLU A 125 -5.52 4.23 4.53
CA GLU A 125 -5.59 5.42 5.38
C GLU A 125 -5.10 6.71 4.67
N GLN A 126 -4.34 6.59 3.56
CA GLN A 126 -3.80 7.70 2.78
C GLN A 126 -4.65 8.02 1.56
N PHE A 127 -5.00 6.99 0.81
CA PHE A 127 -5.62 7.10 -0.51
C PHE A 127 -6.87 8.00 -0.52
N PRO A 128 -7.89 7.82 0.35
CA PRO A 128 -9.08 8.66 0.35
C PRO A 128 -8.81 10.08 0.88
N VAL A 129 -7.79 10.28 1.70
CA VAL A 129 -7.44 11.59 2.25
C VAL A 129 -6.84 12.47 1.14
N PHE A 130 -5.86 11.93 0.41
CA PHE A 130 -5.16 12.68 -0.63
C PHE A 130 -5.97 12.81 -1.91
N ALA A 131 -6.88 11.87 -2.23
CA ALA A 131 -7.78 11.96 -3.39
C ALA A 131 -8.74 13.17 -3.36
N LYS A 132 -8.87 13.84 -2.22
CA LYS A 132 -9.64 15.09 -2.11
C LYS A 132 -8.96 16.28 -2.80
N LYS A 133 -7.63 16.22 -3.00
CA LYS A 133 -6.82 17.34 -3.50
C LYS A 133 -5.91 16.97 -4.66
N TYR A 134 -5.57 15.69 -4.83
CA TYR A 134 -4.62 15.16 -5.79
C TYR A 134 -5.25 14.09 -6.67
N HIS A 135 -4.68 13.84 -7.83
CA HIS A 135 -4.92 12.62 -8.59
C HIS A 135 -4.04 11.52 -7.97
N VAL A 136 -4.62 10.69 -7.14
CA VAL A 136 -3.89 9.64 -6.43
C VAL A 136 -3.98 8.30 -7.15
N ILE A 137 -2.85 7.62 -7.21
CA ILE A 137 -2.71 6.29 -7.78
C ILE A 137 -2.06 5.40 -6.72
N ARG A 138 -2.58 4.19 -6.54
CA ARG A 138 -1.92 3.11 -5.82
C ARG A 138 -1.97 1.85 -6.66
N TYR A 139 -0.99 1.00 -6.58
CA TYR A 139 -0.90 -0.18 -7.42
C TYR A 139 -0.20 -1.32 -6.69
N ASP A 140 -0.43 -2.54 -7.16
CA ASP A 140 0.30 -3.70 -6.70
C ASP A 140 1.56 -3.88 -7.53
N LEU A 141 2.71 -3.99 -6.85
CA LEU A 141 3.97 -4.33 -7.48
C LEU A 141 3.87 -5.70 -8.15
N ARG A 142 4.65 -5.93 -9.21
CA ARG A 142 4.77 -7.26 -9.82
C ARG A 142 5.19 -8.29 -8.76
N GLY A 143 4.45 -9.40 -8.68
CA GLY A 143 4.64 -10.44 -7.69
C GLY A 143 3.99 -10.16 -6.33
N TYR A 144 3.05 -9.19 -6.26
CA TYR A 144 2.31 -8.86 -5.06
C TYR A 144 0.84 -8.61 -5.37
N GLY A 145 -0.01 -8.76 -4.35
CA GLY A 145 -1.44 -8.49 -4.42
C GLY A 145 -2.11 -9.23 -5.56
N VAL A 146 -2.82 -8.49 -6.40
CA VAL A 146 -3.50 -9.05 -7.59
C VAL A 146 -2.78 -8.75 -8.90
N SER A 147 -1.56 -8.19 -8.87
CA SER A 147 -0.67 -8.09 -10.03
C SER A 147 -0.14 -9.46 -10.44
N SER A 148 0.41 -9.56 -11.66
CA SER A 148 1.02 -10.81 -12.13
C SER A 148 2.19 -11.23 -11.26
N SER A 149 2.35 -12.53 -11.04
CA SER A 149 3.51 -13.10 -10.36
C SER A 149 4.79 -12.88 -11.17
N GLN A 150 5.90 -12.95 -10.47
CA GLN A 150 7.24 -12.94 -11.08
C GLN A 150 7.55 -14.30 -11.70
N THR A 151 8.57 -14.33 -12.58
CA THR A 151 9.17 -15.54 -13.11
C THR A 151 10.70 -15.43 -12.99
N GLU A 152 11.40 -16.57 -12.82
CA GLU A 152 12.86 -16.59 -12.65
C GLU A 152 13.64 -16.24 -13.93
N ASP A 153 13.00 -16.35 -15.08
CA ASP A 153 13.57 -16.18 -16.42
C ASP A 153 13.42 -14.77 -17.00
N TYR A 154 12.68 -13.88 -16.31
CA TYR A 154 12.44 -12.53 -16.79
C TYR A 154 13.03 -11.48 -15.85
N GLN A 155 13.98 -10.70 -16.35
CA GLN A 155 14.57 -9.58 -15.61
C GLN A 155 13.75 -8.31 -15.79
N PHE A 156 13.53 -7.59 -14.71
CA PHE A 156 12.85 -6.29 -14.68
C PHE A 156 13.32 -5.50 -13.46
N THR A 157 13.00 -4.22 -13.44
CA THR A 157 13.05 -3.41 -12.22
C THR A 157 11.67 -2.84 -11.92
N HIS A 158 11.34 -2.72 -10.64
CA HIS A 158 10.08 -2.07 -10.24
C HIS A 158 10.02 -0.59 -10.65
N ALA A 159 11.18 0.08 -10.78
CA ALA A 159 11.21 1.46 -11.26
C ALA A 159 10.79 1.56 -12.74
N GLU A 160 11.21 0.62 -13.59
CA GLU A 160 10.77 0.55 -15.00
C GLU A 160 9.27 0.20 -15.11
N ASP A 161 8.79 -0.71 -14.26
CA ASP A 161 7.37 -1.03 -14.16
C ASP A 161 6.55 0.22 -13.75
N LEU A 162 7.05 1.01 -12.79
CA LEU A 162 6.40 2.26 -12.38
C LEU A 162 6.38 3.30 -13.50
N VAL A 163 7.47 3.44 -14.27
CA VAL A 163 7.49 4.31 -15.46
C VAL A 163 6.46 3.84 -16.49
N THR A 164 6.35 2.53 -16.72
CA THR A 164 5.36 1.96 -17.64
C THR A 164 3.92 2.22 -17.17
N LEU A 165 3.67 2.14 -15.85
CA LEU A 165 2.39 2.54 -15.26
C LEU A 165 2.10 4.02 -15.53
N MET A 166 3.06 4.90 -15.27
CA MET A 166 2.92 6.34 -15.51
C MET A 166 2.62 6.64 -16.99
N ASP A 167 3.32 5.98 -17.92
CA ASP A 167 3.13 6.17 -19.36
C ASP A 167 1.73 5.70 -19.80
N SER A 168 1.28 4.55 -19.30
CA SER A 168 -0.05 4.00 -19.59
C SER A 168 -1.19 4.89 -19.07
N LEU A 169 -0.95 5.62 -17.98
CA LEU A 169 -1.89 6.57 -17.39
C LEU A 169 -1.68 8.02 -17.91
N HIS A 170 -0.78 8.22 -18.90
CA HIS A 170 -0.42 9.53 -19.44
C HIS A 170 0.11 10.54 -18.40
N ILE A 171 0.78 10.02 -17.37
CA ILE A 171 1.39 10.81 -16.29
C ILE A 171 2.84 11.12 -16.66
N LYS A 172 3.13 12.37 -16.95
CA LYS A 172 4.50 12.80 -17.30
C LYS A 172 5.41 12.84 -16.07
N LYS A 173 4.93 13.44 -14.99
CA LYS A 173 5.63 13.54 -13.69
C LYS A 173 4.66 13.28 -12.54
N ALA A 174 5.15 12.74 -11.44
CA ALA A 174 4.36 12.51 -10.24
C ALA A 174 5.18 12.75 -8.96
N HIS A 175 4.49 13.00 -7.86
CA HIS A 175 5.04 12.79 -6.53
C HIS A 175 5.04 11.30 -6.24
N ILE A 176 6.19 10.73 -5.90
CA ILE A 176 6.32 9.31 -5.60
C ILE A 176 6.46 9.13 -4.09
N VAL A 177 5.54 8.34 -3.51
CA VAL A 177 5.46 8.06 -2.07
C VAL A 177 5.66 6.57 -1.87
N GLY A 178 6.82 6.17 -1.36
CA GLY A 178 7.16 4.77 -1.17
C GLY A 178 7.49 4.43 0.28
N LEU A 179 7.07 3.25 0.74
CA LEU A 179 7.43 2.73 2.06
C LEU A 179 8.22 1.43 1.93
N SER A 180 9.31 1.30 2.68
CA SER A 180 10.14 0.09 2.72
C SER A 180 10.66 -0.28 1.31
N LEU A 181 10.23 -1.41 0.73
CA LEU A 181 10.52 -1.75 -0.68
C LEU A 181 10.12 -0.61 -1.62
N GLY A 182 8.94 -0.01 -1.41
CA GLY A 182 8.51 1.18 -2.16
C GLY A 182 9.45 2.37 -2.00
N GLY A 183 10.07 2.52 -0.83
CA GLY A 183 11.10 3.53 -0.59
C GLY A 183 12.39 3.26 -1.37
N PHE A 184 12.83 2.01 -1.50
CA PHE A 184 13.96 1.63 -2.35
C PHE A 184 13.64 1.87 -3.84
N ILE A 185 12.41 1.56 -4.28
CA ILE A 185 11.94 1.85 -5.63
C ILE A 185 11.93 3.36 -5.89
N THR A 186 11.50 4.17 -4.91
CA THR A 186 11.56 5.63 -4.99
C THR A 186 13.00 6.13 -5.12
N ALA A 187 13.96 5.49 -4.45
CA ALA A 187 15.39 5.81 -4.61
C ALA A 187 15.91 5.44 -6.02
N ASP A 188 15.46 4.31 -6.59
CA ASP A 188 15.77 3.95 -7.97
C ASP A 188 15.18 4.97 -8.96
N MET A 189 13.95 5.46 -8.72
CA MET A 189 13.34 6.53 -9.52
C MET A 189 14.17 7.81 -9.49
N LEU A 190 14.69 8.21 -8.31
CA LEU A 190 15.60 9.35 -8.18
C LEU A 190 16.91 9.15 -8.96
N ALA A 191 17.42 7.92 -9.02
CA ALA A 191 18.66 7.59 -9.69
C ALA A 191 18.52 7.52 -11.23
N TYR A 192 17.45 6.93 -11.73
CA TYR A 192 17.31 6.59 -13.15
C TYR A 192 16.28 7.45 -13.89
N PHE A 193 15.27 7.96 -13.19
CA PHE A 193 14.14 8.67 -13.80
C PHE A 193 13.79 9.99 -13.06
N PRO A 194 14.79 10.82 -12.66
CA PRO A 194 14.52 12.05 -11.90
C PRO A 194 13.59 13.01 -12.66
N ASP A 195 13.65 13.00 -13.99
CA ASP A 195 12.79 13.83 -14.84
C ASP A 195 11.31 13.41 -14.85
N ARG A 196 11.00 12.24 -14.30
CA ARG A 196 9.64 11.72 -14.13
C ARG A 196 9.05 12.05 -12.75
N MET A 197 9.80 12.75 -11.90
CA MET A 197 9.41 13.05 -10.52
C MET A 197 9.13 14.53 -10.32
N LEU A 198 8.08 14.83 -9.56
CA LEU A 198 7.83 16.14 -8.95
C LEU A 198 8.53 16.22 -7.59
N SER A 199 8.38 15.18 -6.79
CA SER A 199 9.09 15.00 -5.52
C SER A 199 9.15 13.53 -5.10
N ALA A 200 9.96 13.22 -4.08
CA ALA A 200 10.18 11.90 -3.54
C ALA A 200 9.91 11.86 -2.03
N PHE A 201 9.02 10.99 -1.57
CA PHE A 201 8.75 10.74 -0.16
C PHE A 201 9.12 9.27 0.16
N LEU A 202 10.20 9.08 0.91
CA LEU A 202 10.77 7.77 1.24
C LEU A 202 10.51 7.46 2.71
N ALA A 203 9.52 6.62 2.98
CA ALA A 203 9.21 6.18 4.35
C ALA A 203 9.88 4.83 4.63
N SER A 204 10.64 4.74 5.73
CA SER A 204 11.42 3.52 6.10
C SER A 204 12.19 2.92 4.91
N GLY A 205 12.61 3.76 3.98
CA GLY A 205 13.29 3.38 2.75
C GLY A 205 14.53 4.22 2.51
N ASN A 206 15.53 3.59 1.90
CA ASN A 206 16.84 4.21 1.67
C ASN A 206 17.44 3.65 0.37
N ILE A 207 18.73 3.82 0.17
CA ILE A 207 19.48 3.11 -0.87
C ILE A 207 19.90 1.73 -0.38
N ARG A 208 19.86 0.75 -1.28
CA ARG A 208 20.24 -0.64 -0.97
C ARG A 208 21.69 -0.88 -1.38
N LYS A 209 22.51 -1.32 -0.43
CA LYS A 209 23.91 -1.70 -0.68
C LYS A 209 24.02 -3.17 -1.11
N SER A 210 23.30 -3.56 -2.14
CA SER A 210 23.37 -4.90 -2.72
C SER A 210 23.54 -4.80 -4.22
N LYS A 211 24.02 -5.86 -4.85
CA LYS A 211 24.10 -5.93 -6.31
C LYS A 211 22.72 -5.68 -6.93
N GLY A 212 22.70 -4.95 -8.03
CA GLY A 212 21.48 -4.70 -8.82
C GLY A 212 21.12 -5.84 -9.77
N PRO A 213 20.07 -5.68 -10.57
CA PRO A 213 19.63 -6.67 -11.57
C PRO A 213 20.68 -6.98 -12.64
N SER A 214 21.54 -6.00 -12.96
CA SER A 214 22.62 -6.15 -13.95
C SER A 214 23.74 -7.12 -13.54
N GLU A 215 23.83 -7.46 -12.25
CA GLU A 215 24.87 -8.35 -11.74
C GLU A 215 24.30 -9.73 -11.38
N PRO A 216 24.54 -10.78 -12.17
CA PRO A 216 24.07 -12.11 -11.87
C PRO A 216 24.66 -12.65 -10.56
N MET A 217 23.96 -13.55 -9.91
CA MET A 217 24.49 -14.27 -8.75
C MET A 217 25.72 -15.07 -9.14
N THR A 218 26.76 -15.00 -8.29
CA THR A 218 27.87 -15.94 -8.39
C THR A 218 27.40 -17.36 -8.05
N PRO A 219 28.14 -18.41 -8.47
CA PRO A 219 27.82 -19.80 -8.10
C PRO A 219 27.70 -20.02 -6.58
N GLU A 220 28.49 -19.31 -5.78
CA GLU A 220 28.41 -19.39 -4.32
C GLU A 220 27.15 -18.72 -3.77
N GLU A 221 26.81 -17.51 -4.23
CA GLU A 221 25.54 -16.83 -3.87
C GLU A 221 24.32 -17.69 -4.25
N ALA A 222 24.37 -18.34 -5.42
CA ALA A 222 23.30 -19.24 -5.85
C ALA A 222 23.16 -20.48 -4.94
N ARG A 223 24.29 -21.06 -4.48
CA ARG A 223 24.28 -22.19 -3.52
C ARG A 223 23.74 -21.77 -2.14
N VAL A 224 24.14 -20.58 -1.66
CA VAL A 224 23.60 -20.03 -0.41
C VAL A 224 22.10 -19.87 -0.53
N ARG A 225 21.66 -19.29 -1.64
CA ARG A 225 20.22 -19.09 -1.91
C ARG A 225 19.43 -20.40 -1.97
N ASP A 226 19.98 -21.43 -2.64
CA ASP A 226 19.35 -22.76 -2.70
C ASP A 226 19.17 -23.35 -1.29
N LYS A 227 20.16 -23.19 -0.39
CA LYS A 227 20.04 -23.63 1.01
C LYS A 227 18.99 -22.86 1.79
N GLU A 228 18.93 -21.53 1.61
CA GLU A 228 17.90 -20.69 2.25
C GLU A 228 16.50 -21.11 1.82
N ILE A 229 16.30 -21.32 0.51
CA ILE A 229 15.01 -21.79 -0.04
C ILE A 229 14.64 -23.17 0.53
N ALA A 230 15.60 -24.10 0.58
CA ALA A 230 15.36 -25.42 1.14
C ALA A 230 15.00 -25.38 2.62
N ALA A 231 15.73 -24.61 3.41
CA ALA A 231 15.45 -24.40 4.84
C ALA A 231 14.07 -23.76 5.07
N LEU A 232 13.69 -22.80 4.22
CA LEU A 232 12.38 -22.18 4.30
C LEU A 232 11.26 -23.15 3.96
N LYS A 233 11.42 -23.98 2.92
CA LYS A 233 10.46 -25.02 2.56
C LYS A 233 10.29 -26.07 3.67
N GLU A 234 11.38 -26.44 4.35
CA GLU A 234 11.36 -27.33 5.52
C GLU A 234 10.64 -26.68 6.72
N LYS A 235 10.95 -25.42 7.01
CA LYS A 235 10.35 -24.65 8.10
C LYS A 235 8.85 -24.39 7.87
N GLY A 236 8.43 -24.21 6.63
CA GLY A 236 7.07 -23.86 6.23
C GLY A 236 6.85 -22.36 6.04
N VAL A 237 6.16 -22.03 4.96
CA VAL A 237 5.87 -20.64 4.54
C VAL A 237 5.02 -19.90 5.56
N ASP A 238 4.02 -20.57 6.14
CA ASP A 238 3.12 -19.96 7.13
C ASP A 238 3.87 -19.55 8.41
N VAL A 239 4.87 -20.35 8.81
CA VAL A 239 5.73 -20.01 9.95
C VAL A 239 6.55 -18.77 9.64
N MET A 240 7.14 -18.69 8.44
CA MET A 240 7.89 -17.52 7.99
C MET A 240 7.01 -16.27 7.95
N LYS A 241 5.81 -16.34 7.37
CA LYS A 241 4.86 -15.22 7.34
C LYS A 241 4.52 -14.72 8.73
N LYS A 242 4.27 -15.64 9.66
CA LYS A 242 3.97 -15.31 11.06
C LYS A 242 5.14 -14.64 11.76
N GLU A 243 6.35 -15.17 11.61
CA GLU A 243 7.56 -14.55 12.18
C GLU A 243 7.82 -13.17 11.60
N TRP A 244 7.64 -13.00 10.29
CA TRP A 244 7.75 -11.71 9.61
C TRP A 244 6.75 -10.69 10.16
N PHE A 245 5.48 -11.10 10.27
CA PHE A 245 4.42 -10.29 10.86
C PHE A 245 4.74 -9.87 12.29
N GLU A 246 5.13 -10.84 13.16
CA GLU A 246 5.46 -10.53 14.55
C GLU A 246 6.69 -9.62 14.67
N GLY A 247 7.65 -9.74 13.75
CA GLY A 247 8.80 -8.83 13.66
C GLY A 247 8.38 -7.39 13.37
N LEU A 248 7.46 -7.19 12.42
CA LEU A 248 6.90 -5.88 12.09
C LEU A 248 6.10 -5.31 13.27
N MET A 249 5.26 -6.12 13.90
CA MET A 249 4.49 -5.73 15.08
C MET A 249 5.40 -5.34 16.26
N LYS A 250 6.47 -6.11 16.50
CA LYS A 250 7.44 -5.83 17.57
C LYS A 250 8.15 -4.51 17.40
N SER A 251 8.44 -4.12 16.16
CA SER A 251 9.11 -2.83 15.87
C SER A 251 8.22 -1.61 16.12
N GLY A 252 6.89 -1.80 16.23
CA GLY A 252 5.91 -0.74 16.42
C GLY A 252 6.00 -0.03 17.76
N GLY A 253 5.41 1.16 17.82
CA GLY A 253 5.21 1.95 19.04
C GLY A 253 3.91 1.58 19.77
N SER A 254 3.36 2.54 20.50
CA SER A 254 2.18 2.33 21.36
C SER A 254 0.89 2.05 20.59
N GLN A 255 0.78 2.49 19.31
CA GLN A 255 -0.43 2.31 18.49
C GLN A 255 -0.36 1.11 17.52
N ARG A 256 0.65 0.25 17.62
CA ARG A 256 0.87 -0.88 16.71
C ARG A 256 -0.33 -1.82 16.55
N GLU A 257 -1.18 -1.96 17.57
CA GLU A 257 -2.36 -2.82 17.48
C GLU A 257 -3.37 -2.36 16.44
N ARG A 258 -3.36 -1.07 16.06
CA ARG A 258 -4.19 -0.51 14.99
C ARG A 258 -3.94 -1.19 13.65
N MET A 259 -2.68 -1.52 13.36
CA MET A 259 -2.30 -2.13 12.08
C MET A 259 -2.40 -3.66 12.07
N ARG A 260 -2.59 -4.33 13.23
CA ARG A 260 -2.50 -5.79 13.38
C ARG A 260 -3.32 -6.56 12.35
N ALA A 261 -4.62 -6.29 12.28
CA ALA A 261 -5.52 -7.05 11.42
C ALA A 261 -5.26 -6.78 9.93
N PRO A 262 -5.22 -5.54 9.42
CA PRO A 262 -4.97 -5.29 8.00
C PRO A 262 -3.55 -5.71 7.56
N LEU A 263 -2.55 -5.57 8.43
CA LEU A 263 -1.18 -6.01 8.14
C LEU A 263 -1.10 -7.53 8.01
N TRP A 264 -1.71 -8.27 8.98
CA TRP A 264 -1.74 -9.72 8.92
C TRP A 264 -2.47 -10.22 7.67
N GLN A 265 -3.61 -9.63 7.34
CA GLN A 265 -4.39 -10.03 6.18
C GLN A 265 -3.55 -9.97 4.88
N MET A 266 -2.84 -8.86 4.63
CA MET A 266 -2.00 -8.75 3.44
C MET A 266 -0.85 -9.76 3.44
N ILE A 267 -0.19 -9.98 4.59
CA ILE A 267 0.92 -10.94 4.70
C ILE A 267 0.42 -12.38 4.52
N ASP A 268 -0.74 -12.72 5.07
CA ASP A 268 -1.34 -14.04 4.95
C ASP A 268 -1.75 -14.35 3.50
N GLU A 269 -2.32 -13.37 2.80
CA GLU A 269 -2.74 -13.48 1.40
C GLU A 269 -1.56 -13.42 0.39
N TRP A 270 -0.38 -12.92 0.80
CA TRP A 270 0.81 -12.89 -0.06
C TRP A 270 1.26 -14.30 -0.43
N ASP A 271 1.53 -14.56 -1.73
CA ASP A 271 1.93 -15.87 -2.26
C ASP A 271 3.34 -16.32 -1.82
N ALA A 272 4.12 -15.41 -1.24
CA ALA A 272 5.49 -15.63 -0.81
C ALA A 272 6.42 -16.15 -1.92
N TRP A 273 6.18 -15.73 -3.18
CA TRP A 273 7.00 -16.16 -4.31
C TRP A 273 8.49 -15.82 -4.11
N GLN A 274 8.78 -14.59 -3.69
CA GLN A 274 10.16 -14.06 -3.61
C GLN A 274 11.08 -14.87 -2.66
N PRO A 275 10.68 -15.25 -1.44
CA PRO A 275 11.52 -16.05 -0.57
C PRO A 275 11.70 -17.50 -1.04
N LEU A 276 10.83 -18.01 -1.91
CA LEU A 276 10.82 -19.41 -2.36
C LEU A 276 11.56 -19.65 -3.70
N HIS A 277 12.01 -18.59 -4.36
CA HIS A 277 12.63 -18.65 -5.67
C HIS A 277 13.99 -17.95 -5.72
N LYS A 278 14.75 -18.20 -6.77
CA LYS A 278 15.96 -17.43 -7.07
C LYS A 278 15.54 -16.04 -7.50
N GLU A 279 15.66 -15.12 -6.58
CA GLU A 279 15.15 -13.77 -6.71
C GLU A 279 15.72 -13.08 -7.96
N VAL A 280 14.84 -12.64 -8.83
CA VAL A 280 15.13 -11.55 -9.76
C VAL A 280 15.34 -10.29 -8.92
N ARG A 281 16.47 -9.63 -9.07
CA ARG A 281 16.78 -8.42 -8.30
C ARG A 281 15.99 -7.27 -8.88
N VAL A 282 15.01 -6.82 -8.12
CA VAL A 282 13.96 -5.89 -8.58
C VAL A 282 14.21 -4.42 -8.21
N VAL A 283 15.31 -4.17 -7.48
CA VAL A 283 15.83 -2.82 -7.18
C VAL A 283 17.29 -2.73 -7.60
N ALA A 284 17.69 -1.56 -8.10
CA ALA A 284 19.00 -1.38 -8.76
C ALA A 284 20.20 -1.40 -7.80
N GLY A 285 19.99 -1.25 -6.50
CA GLY A 285 21.04 -1.44 -5.50
C GLY A 285 22.28 -0.56 -5.71
N LEU A 286 23.45 -1.18 -5.87
CA LEU A 286 24.73 -0.47 -6.06
C LEU A 286 24.76 0.41 -7.31
N ASP A 287 24.10 -0.01 -8.39
CA ASP A 287 24.01 0.79 -9.61
C ASP A 287 23.29 2.12 -9.38
N ALA A 288 22.19 2.09 -8.59
CA ALA A 288 21.49 3.31 -8.20
C ALA A 288 22.37 4.24 -7.37
N ILE A 289 23.16 3.69 -6.44
CA ILE A 289 24.10 4.47 -5.62
C ILE A 289 25.14 5.17 -6.52
N GLU A 290 25.73 4.45 -7.47
CA GLU A 290 26.72 5.03 -8.40
C GLU A 290 26.11 6.12 -9.30
N LYS A 291 24.85 5.94 -9.72
CA LYS A 291 24.14 6.98 -10.44
C LYS A 291 23.86 8.21 -9.59
N LEU A 292 23.34 8.03 -8.38
CA LEU A 292 23.07 9.14 -7.44
C LEU A 292 24.33 9.93 -7.10
N LYS A 293 25.49 9.26 -6.91
CA LYS A 293 26.79 9.91 -6.71
C LYS A 293 27.21 10.83 -7.87
N LYS A 294 26.79 10.52 -9.08
CA LYS A 294 27.15 11.28 -10.28
C LYS A 294 26.13 12.38 -10.58
N SER A 295 24.85 12.11 -10.39
CA SER A 295 23.76 12.98 -10.84
C SER A 295 23.34 14.03 -9.82
N HIS A 296 23.40 13.72 -8.51
CA HIS A 296 22.90 14.57 -7.44
C HIS A 296 21.56 15.21 -7.80
N PRO A 297 20.50 14.43 -8.04
CA PRO A 297 19.25 14.96 -8.56
C PRO A 297 18.66 16.05 -7.67
N ALA A 298 18.25 17.15 -8.27
CA ALA A 298 17.67 18.29 -7.56
C ALA A 298 16.19 18.09 -7.15
N VAL A 299 15.64 16.90 -7.37
CA VAL A 299 14.27 16.54 -6.99
C VAL A 299 14.09 16.72 -5.48
N PRO A 300 13.07 17.48 -5.02
CA PRO A 300 12.78 17.60 -3.59
C PRO A 300 12.52 16.23 -2.98
N ALA A 301 13.16 15.93 -1.86
CA ALA A 301 13.04 14.62 -1.21
C ALA A 301 12.83 14.73 0.29
N LEU A 302 11.90 13.95 0.85
CA LEU A 302 11.73 13.78 2.27
C LEU A 302 11.91 12.31 2.65
N ILE A 303 12.88 12.05 3.49
CA ILE A 303 13.07 10.75 4.11
C ILE A 303 12.31 10.78 5.42
N VAL A 304 11.44 9.78 5.66
CA VAL A 304 10.66 9.66 6.89
C VAL A 304 10.99 8.36 7.57
N GLU A 305 11.36 8.45 8.84
CA GLU A 305 11.76 7.30 9.66
C GLU A 305 10.87 7.23 10.91
N GLY A 306 10.47 6.01 11.29
CA GLY A 306 9.79 5.75 12.55
C GLY A 306 10.80 5.51 13.65
N HIS A 307 10.53 6.02 14.85
CA HIS A 307 11.34 5.79 16.04
C HIS A 307 10.50 5.22 17.18
N SER A 308 10.89 4.05 17.67
CA SER A 308 10.33 3.42 18.87
C SER A 308 11.47 2.83 19.70
N SER A 309 11.14 2.23 20.86
CA SER A 309 12.12 1.50 21.69
C SER A 309 12.83 0.39 20.91
N ASP A 310 12.10 -0.30 20.04
CA ASP A 310 12.56 -1.46 19.29
C ASP A 310 12.89 -1.14 17.81
N ASN A 311 12.59 0.06 17.35
CA ASN A 311 12.90 0.54 16.00
C ASN A 311 13.79 1.78 16.05
N LYS A 312 15.11 1.57 15.88
CA LYS A 312 16.09 2.66 15.86
C LYS A 312 16.26 3.16 14.42
N PHE A 313 16.01 4.44 14.21
CA PHE A 313 16.22 5.09 12.91
C PHE A 313 17.65 5.58 12.73
N SER A 314 18.05 5.77 11.46
CA SER A 314 19.30 6.43 11.13
C SER A 314 19.16 7.94 11.15
N LYS A 315 19.91 8.63 12.02
CA LYS A 315 19.97 10.10 12.04
C LYS A 315 20.53 10.71 10.74
N ASN A 316 21.29 9.94 9.99
CA ASN A 316 21.86 10.32 8.69
C ASN A 316 21.63 9.20 7.68
N PRO A 317 20.40 9.09 7.10
CA PRO A 317 20.14 8.13 6.03
C PRO A 317 21.13 8.32 4.89
N PRO A 318 21.85 7.27 4.44
CA PRO A 318 22.91 7.40 3.44
C PRO A 318 22.49 8.09 2.14
N ILE A 319 21.23 7.98 1.75
CA ILE A 319 20.72 8.62 0.54
C ILE A 319 20.81 10.15 0.59
N LEU A 320 20.72 10.76 1.77
CA LEU A 320 20.82 12.22 1.94
C LEU A 320 22.15 12.78 1.44
N ASN A 321 23.24 11.99 1.44
CA ASN A 321 24.52 12.40 0.90
C ASN A 321 24.49 12.72 -0.60
N TYR A 322 23.46 12.28 -1.31
CA TYR A 322 23.31 12.40 -2.76
C TYR A 322 22.14 13.29 -3.19
N LEU A 323 21.37 13.78 -2.23
CA LEU A 323 20.15 14.56 -2.48
C LEU A 323 20.31 15.98 -1.90
N PRO A 324 20.70 16.98 -2.73
CA PRO A 324 20.94 18.34 -2.25
C PRO A 324 19.70 18.99 -1.61
N ASN A 325 18.51 18.60 -2.04
CA ASN A 325 17.21 19.06 -1.51
C ASN A 325 16.54 18.02 -0.59
N GLY A 326 17.32 17.04 -0.09
CA GLY A 326 16.84 16.01 0.81
C GLY A 326 16.69 16.50 2.25
N LYS A 327 15.60 16.10 2.90
CA LYS A 327 15.32 16.38 4.32
C LYS A 327 14.99 15.09 5.05
N LEU A 328 15.18 15.07 6.37
CA LEU A 328 14.77 13.97 7.25
C LEU A 328 13.65 14.46 8.19
N LYS A 329 12.63 13.63 8.35
CA LYS A 329 11.59 13.78 9.38
C LYS A 329 11.48 12.48 10.16
N VAL A 330 11.28 12.57 11.47
CA VAL A 330 11.09 11.41 12.35
C VAL A 330 9.66 11.45 12.87
N ILE A 331 8.98 10.29 12.85
CA ILE A 331 7.71 10.09 13.55
C ILE A 331 8.02 9.28 14.81
N GLU A 332 7.80 9.91 15.96
CA GLU A 332 8.08 9.33 17.27
C GLU A 332 7.01 8.30 17.67
N ASP A 333 7.39 7.39 18.56
CA ASP A 333 6.54 6.31 19.07
C ASP A 333 5.90 5.51 17.91
N CYS A 334 6.72 5.14 16.93
CA CYS A 334 6.29 4.54 15.69
C CYS A 334 7.34 3.57 15.14
N GLY A 335 6.88 2.47 14.56
CA GLY A 335 7.74 1.48 13.93
C GLY A 335 7.90 1.64 12.43
N HIS A 336 8.19 0.51 11.79
CA HIS A 336 8.43 0.43 10.36
C HIS A 336 7.22 0.81 9.50
N MET A 337 6.00 0.45 9.97
CA MET A 337 4.74 0.61 9.24
C MET A 337 4.00 1.89 9.64
N MET A 338 4.71 3.02 9.58
CA MET A 338 4.25 4.30 10.12
C MET A 338 2.96 4.83 9.50
N ASN A 339 2.71 4.55 8.22
CA ASN A 339 1.48 4.96 7.52
C ASN A 339 0.24 4.23 8.02
N MET A 340 0.39 3.02 8.57
CA MET A 340 -0.70 2.24 9.14
C MET A 340 -0.81 2.41 10.66
N GLU A 341 0.32 2.63 11.32
CA GLU A 341 0.39 2.78 12.77
C GLU A 341 0.02 4.19 13.24
N ARG A 342 0.55 5.20 12.56
CA ARG A 342 0.37 6.63 12.86
C ARG A 342 -0.12 7.40 11.62
N PRO A 343 -1.27 7.04 11.03
CA PRO A 343 -1.70 7.62 9.76
C PRO A 343 -1.95 9.12 9.84
N GLU A 344 -2.35 9.66 10.98
CA GLU A 344 -2.59 11.08 11.16
C GLU A 344 -1.28 11.87 11.03
N GLU A 345 -0.23 11.45 11.73
CA GLU A 345 1.10 12.09 11.70
C GLU A 345 1.78 11.88 10.35
N PHE A 346 1.64 10.67 9.78
CA PHE A 346 2.13 10.37 8.44
C PHE A 346 1.47 11.25 7.38
N ASN A 347 0.14 11.36 7.41
CA ASN A 347 -0.62 12.17 6.48
C ASN A 347 -0.28 13.66 6.62
N ALA A 348 -0.10 14.16 7.85
CA ALA A 348 0.32 15.54 8.09
C ALA A 348 1.72 15.81 7.51
N ALA A 349 2.68 14.88 7.70
CA ALA A 349 4.02 15.00 7.14
C ALA A 349 4.00 15.00 5.60
N LEU A 350 3.22 14.12 5.00
CA LEU A 350 3.08 14.04 3.55
C LEU A 350 2.38 15.28 2.98
N GLU A 351 1.31 15.76 3.62
CA GLU A 351 0.58 16.94 3.17
C GLU A 351 1.46 18.20 3.22
N GLU A 352 2.22 18.40 4.31
CA GLU A 352 3.19 19.49 4.46
C GLU A 352 4.24 19.47 3.34
N PHE A 353 4.79 18.27 3.07
CA PHE A 353 5.79 18.08 2.04
C PHE A 353 5.24 18.33 0.64
N LEU A 354 4.08 17.80 0.29
CA LEU A 354 3.45 18.01 -1.01
C LEU A 354 3.16 19.49 -1.24
N LYS A 355 2.56 20.20 -0.27
CA LYS A 355 2.27 21.64 -0.37
C LYS A 355 3.50 22.53 -0.60
N SER A 356 4.64 22.11 -0.08
CA SER A 356 5.90 22.88 -0.25
C SER A 356 6.57 22.62 -1.62
N ASN A 357 6.02 21.73 -2.44
CA ASN A 357 6.62 21.31 -3.72
C ASN A 357 5.63 21.35 -4.90
N ILE A 358 4.56 22.12 -4.75
CA ILE A 358 3.59 22.46 -5.79
C ILE A 358 4.04 23.72 -6.51
#